data_22beb8db4802d3441e69a06aebf1546c
#
_entry.id   22beb8db4802d3441e69a06aebf1546c
#
_cell.length_a   1.000
_cell.length_b   1.000
_cell.length_c   1.000
_cell.angle_alpha   90.00
_cell.angle_beta   90.00
_cell.angle_gamma   90.00
#
_symmetry.space_group_name_H-M   'P 1'
#
loop_
_entity.id
_entity.type
_entity.pdbx_description
1 polymer ?
#
loop_
_entity_poly.entity_id
_entity_poly.type
_entity_poly.pdbx_seq_one_letter_code
_entity_poly.pdbx_strand_id
1 'polypeptide(L)'
;MRTWWLGLALASVGAMAIGAEAGAQTAAAPQADKLTLARVFGSPDLSGSQPRGVRLSPDGTLLTFLRPRADEKERTDLWARDTRTGAERMLVDSKKVGTGAELTEAEKMQRERARIGGSKGIVAYDFAPDGRSILVPLDGDLYLATLDGKVRRLTATPGGELNPIISPKGNYVSFVRDQNLFAQPLSGGEARALTTGGGGTVHFGEAEFVAQEEMDRRTGYWWSPDERYVAVERFDEAPVRVFTRASIGAAGTKTYEQRYPAAGTPNVLVDLYVMRPDGSGQVKVDLGSDPDIYLARVDWTPDGKTLLVQRESRDQKTLDMLAVDPTTGKAKVLFTEKSGARSWINLSDDYRVLKDGSLIWRSERDGYGHLYLRSLAGKWTQLTKGPWVVTGLVGVDEAKGRIYLTGTKDDVLEQHLYSVDIGRPDVLTRLTERGWTNIASMDGAASRFIISRSNAGQPTQVYLADTNGKRLEWINENAIRPGHPYYPYLASHQPTKFGTIKAKDGSTLYWEMITPPLVPGKKYPVFFEHYGGPGTGQQVTRGWQGRCRTIWSAKAGCISRSTIAGRTTAARRSRTRSITPWARWRSRTSWPVLTISSRCRSWMATKSRPMVGRMADTCR
;
A
#
# COMPACT_ATOMS: atom_id res chain seq x y z
N MET A 1 -64.50 -13.51 28.25
CA MET A 1 -65.54 -14.45 28.73
C MET A 1 -64.95 -15.85 28.75
N ARG A 2 -64.93 -16.45 29.96
CA ARG A 2 -64.85 -17.88 30.30
C ARG A 2 -63.69 -18.72 29.76
N THR A 3 -62.62 -19.02 30.53
CA THR A 3 -62.48 -19.93 31.71
C THR A 3 -62.96 -21.36 31.49
N TRP A 4 -62.08 -22.37 31.71
CA TRP A 4 -62.11 -23.47 32.70
C TRP A 4 -61.19 -24.59 32.18
N TRP A 5 -60.14 -25.06 32.84
CA TRP A 5 -59.81 -25.85 34.03
C TRP A 5 -59.67 -27.35 33.77
N LEU A 6 -58.49 -27.87 34.18
CA LEU A 6 -58.15 -29.07 34.98
C LEU A 6 -58.32 -30.48 34.43
N GLY A 7 -57.27 -31.28 34.66
CA GLY A 7 -57.29 -32.73 34.78
C GLY A 7 -55.93 -33.33 34.97
N LEU A 8 -55.50 -33.53 36.25
CA LEU A 8 -54.38 -34.37 36.65
C LEU A 8 -54.73 -35.85 36.44
N ALA A 9 -53.77 -36.67 36.01
CA ALA A 9 -53.68 -38.08 36.36
C ALA A 9 -52.23 -38.52 36.50
N LEU A 10 -51.80 -38.84 37.72
CA LEU A 10 -50.61 -39.57 38.05
C LEU A 10 -50.72 -41.05 37.62
N ALA A 11 -49.67 -41.57 36.99
CA ALA A 11 -49.40 -43.00 37.03
C ALA A 11 -47.88 -43.20 37.10
N SER A 12 -47.43 -43.64 38.25
CA SER A 12 -46.08 -44.12 38.56
C SER A 12 -45.87 -45.52 38.00
N VAL A 13 -44.80 -45.68 37.17
CA VAL A 13 -44.14 -47.01 37.04
C VAL A 13 -42.63 -46.73 36.95
N GLY A 14 -41.94 -47.28 37.92
CA GLY A 14 -40.49 -47.27 37.96
C GLY A 14 -39.87 -48.26 36.98
N ALA A 15 -38.67 -47.96 36.56
CA ALA A 15 -37.60 -48.97 36.45
C ALA A 15 -36.34 -48.40 35.82
N MET A 16 -35.30 -48.71 36.47
CA MET A 16 -33.93 -48.98 36.02
C MET A 16 -33.18 -47.89 35.25
N ALA A 17 -32.35 -47.20 35.99
CA ALA A 17 -31.17 -46.50 35.54
C ALA A 17 -30.18 -47.49 34.94
N ILE A 18 -29.89 -47.38 33.65
CA ILE A 18 -28.59 -47.82 33.08
C ILE A 18 -27.83 -46.54 32.84
N GLY A 19 -26.87 -46.28 33.71
CA GLY A 19 -25.92 -45.18 33.58
C GLY A 19 -25.01 -45.43 32.37
N ALA A 20 -25.22 -44.61 31.34
CA ALA A 20 -24.19 -44.31 30.35
C ALA A 20 -23.64 -42.93 30.70
N GLU A 21 -22.61 -42.89 31.53
CA GLU A 21 -21.74 -41.73 31.62
C GLU A 21 -21.09 -41.52 30.26
N ALA A 22 -21.71 -40.67 29.44
CA ALA A 22 -21.02 -40.05 28.31
C ALA A 22 -19.96 -39.11 28.91
N GLY A 23 -18.77 -39.66 29.12
CA GLY A 23 -17.59 -38.89 29.47
C GLY A 23 -17.41 -37.81 28.38
N ALA A 24 -17.79 -36.59 28.69
CA ALA A 24 -17.35 -35.44 27.97
C ALA A 24 -15.82 -35.41 28.09
N GLN A 25 -15.14 -35.95 27.09
CA GLN A 25 -13.71 -35.72 26.92
C GLN A 25 -13.55 -34.21 26.75
N THR A 26 -13.24 -33.53 27.86
CA THR A 26 -12.64 -32.20 27.81
C THR A 26 -11.41 -32.32 26.95
N ALA A 27 -11.49 -31.83 25.71
CA ALA A 27 -10.35 -31.74 24.83
C ALA A 27 -9.25 -31.01 25.61
N ALA A 28 -8.18 -31.73 25.95
CA ALA A 28 -7.04 -31.17 26.65
C ALA A 28 -6.61 -29.91 25.92
N ALA A 29 -6.45 -28.81 26.68
CA ALA A 29 -5.94 -27.57 26.10
C ALA A 29 -4.64 -27.87 25.34
N PRO A 30 -4.46 -27.42 24.12
CA PRO A 30 -3.29 -27.78 23.32
C PRO A 30 -2.03 -27.40 24.11
N GLN A 31 -1.15 -28.37 24.30
CA GLN A 31 0.15 -28.14 24.91
C GLN A 31 0.87 -27.14 24.02
N ALA A 32 1.23 -25.97 24.57
CA ALA A 32 1.76 -24.84 23.78
C ALA A 32 3.10 -25.25 23.14
N ASP A 33 3.12 -25.43 21.83
CA ASP A 33 4.36 -25.67 21.12
C ASP A 33 5.30 -24.46 21.26
N LYS A 34 6.59 -24.78 21.44
CA LYS A 34 7.60 -23.74 21.56
C LYS A 34 7.91 -23.14 20.18
N LEU A 35 7.59 -21.88 19.99
CA LEU A 35 7.94 -21.18 18.77
C LEU A 35 9.46 -21.01 18.65
N THR A 36 10.07 -21.55 17.59
CA THR A 36 11.50 -21.47 17.29
C THR A 36 11.77 -20.52 16.14
N LEU A 37 13.03 -20.02 16.02
CA LEU A 37 13.43 -19.22 14.85
C LEU A 37 13.24 -19.98 13.53
N ALA A 38 13.64 -21.25 13.48
CA ALA A 38 13.46 -22.09 12.31
C ALA A 38 11.97 -22.16 11.90
N ARG A 39 11.04 -22.22 12.86
CA ARG A 39 9.60 -22.24 12.55
C ARG A 39 9.07 -20.89 12.09
N VAL A 40 9.59 -19.76 12.60
CA VAL A 40 9.17 -18.42 12.16
C VAL A 40 9.52 -18.18 10.71
N PHE A 41 10.72 -18.60 10.29
CA PHE A 41 11.18 -18.50 8.90
C PHE A 41 10.84 -19.70 8.04
N GLY A 42 10.23 -20.72 8.64
CA GLY A 42 9.82 -21.94 7.97
C GLY A 42 8.42 -21.82 7.34
N SER A 43 8.07 -22.85 6.61
CA SER A 43 6.79 -22.95 5.91
C SER A 43 5.85 -23.96 6.60
N PRO A 44 4.51 -23.76 6.52
CA PRO A 44 3.82 -22.59 5.95
C PRO A 44 3.98 -21.33 6.81
N ASP A 45 3.78 -20.16 6.20
CA ASP A 45 3.85 -18.86 6.91
C ASP A 45 2.90 -18.84 8.11
N LEU A 46 3.37 -18.35 9.25
CA LEU A 46 2.59 -18.29 10.49
C LEU A 46 1.42 -17.30 10.44
N SER A 47 1.44 -16.35 9.52
CA SER A 47 0.33 -15.44 9.28
C SER A 47 -0.79 -16.07 8.43
N GLY A 48 -0.64 -17.33 8.02
CA GLY A 48 -1.56 -18.01 7.12
C GLY A 48 -1.38 -17.60 5.66
N SER A 49 -2.11 -18.26 4.77
CA SER A 49 -2.11 -17.94 3.34
C SER A 49 -2.77 -16.59 3.10
N GLN A 50 -2.09 -15.73 2.33
CA GLN A 50 -2.60 -14.41 1.98
C GLN A 50 -2.74 -14.31 0.45
N PRO A 51 -3.95 -14.06 -0.09
CA PRO A 51 -4.11 -13.71 -1.48
C PRO A 51 -3.47 -12.33 -1.73
N ARG A 52 -2.74 -12.18 -2.82
CA ARG A 52 -2.07 -10.94 -3.20
C ARG A 52 -2.76 -10.32 -4.41
N GLY A 53 -2.72 -8.99 -4.53
CA GLY A 53 -3.25 -8.30 -5.69
C GLY A 53 -4.73 -8.58 -5.92
N VAL A 54 -5.55 -8.68 -4.86
CA VAL A 54 -6.98 -8.98 -4.97
C VAL A 54 -7.69 -7.84 -5.67
N ARG A 55 -8.42 -8.14 -6.76
CA ARG A 55 -9.19 -7.16 -7.54
C ARG A 55 -10.55 -7.72 -7.92
N LEU A 56 -11.54 -6.86 -8.04
CA LEU A 56 -12.81 -7.18 -8.68
C LEU A 56 -12.73 -6.88 -10.17
N SER A 57 -13.33 -7.75 -10.99
CA SER A 57 -13.59 -7.40 -12.39
C SER A 57 -14.47 -6.14 -12.47
N PRO A 58 -14.38 -5.34 -13.54
CA PRO A 58 -15.18 -4.13 -13.70
C PRO A 58 -16.69 -4.34 -13.54
N ASP A 59 -17.21 -5.50 -13.90
CA ASP A 59 -18.60 -5.91 -13.73
C ASP A 59 -18.92 -6.53 -12.36
N GLY A 60 -17.91 -6.70 -11.49
CA GLY A 60 -18.04 -7.28 -10.16
C GLY A 60 -18.35 -8.78 -10.10
N THR A 61 -18.32 -9.49 -11.23
CA THR A 61 -18.68 -10.93 -11.31
C THR A 61 -17.54 -11.85 -10.90
N LEU A 62 -16.30 -11.42 -11.07
CA LEU A 62 -15.10 -12.17 -10.71
C LEU A 62 -14.24 -11.41 -9.72
N LEU A 63 -13.73 -12.15 -8.76
CA LEU A 63 -12.63 -11.75 -7.91
C LEU A 63 -11.35 -12.40 -8.42
N THR A 64 -10.34 -11.64 -8.77
CA THR A 64 -9.04 -12.15 -9.21
C THR A 64 -7.97 -11.89 -8.15
N PHE A 65 -6.98 -12.78 -8.08
CA PHE A 65 -5.88 -12.67 -7.12
C PHE A 65 -4.70 -13.55 -7.51
N LEU A 66 -3.55 -13.20 -6.95
CA LEU A 66 -2.33 -14.00 -7.07
C LEU A 66 -2.23 -14.97 -5.90
N ARG A 67 -1.97 -16.24 -6.22
CA ARG A 67 -1.79 -17.31 -5.23
C ARG A 67 -0.43 -17.98 -5.42
N PRO A 68 0.38 -18.12 -4.34
CA PRO A 68 1.60 -18.90 -4.36
C PRO A 68 1.33 -20.37 -4.73
N ARG A 69 2.24 -20.97 -5.46
CA ARG A 69 2.19 -22.42 -5.75
C ARG A 69 2.57 -23.24 -4.51
N ALA A 70 2.02 -24.43 -4.42
CA ALA A 70 2.37 -25.33 -3.32
C ALA A 70 3.80 -25.88 -3.45
N ASP A 71 4.24 -26.11 -4.69
CA ASP A 71 5.53 -26.67 -5.06
C ASP A 71 6.66 -25.62 -5.18
N GLU A 72 6.31 -24.34 -5.33
CA GLU A 72 7.28 -23.23 -5.44
C GLU A 72 6.64 -21.94 -4.88
N LYS A 73 6.86 -21.64 -3.63
CA LYS A 73 6.14 -20.58 -2.89
C LYS A 73 6.45 -19.15 -3.32
N GLU A 74 7.62 -18.94 -3.89
CA GLU A 74 8.04 -17.67 -4.46
C GLU A 74 7.34 -17.38 -5.79
N ARG A 75 6.77 -18.41 -6.44
CA ARG A 75 6.05 -18.31 -7.70
C ARG A 75 4.56 -18.21 -7.49
N THR A 76 3.95 -17.22 -8.13
CA THR A 76 2.50 -17.01 -8.09
C THR A 76 1.87 -17.23 -9.45
N ASP A 77 0.63 -17.75 -9.41
CA ASP A 77 -0.28 -17.89 -10.54
C ASP A 77 -1.47 -16.95 -10.38
N LEU A 78 -2.13 -16.61 -11.50
CA LEU A 78 -3.35 -15.81 -11.48
C LEU A 78 -4.57 -16.73 -11.34
N TRP A 79 -5.38 -16.45 -10.33
CA TRP A 79 -6.61 -17.16 -9.99
C TRP A 79 -7.83 -16.24 -10.09
N ALA A 80 -8.97 -16.84 -10.35
CA ALA A 80 -10.27 -16.18 -10.27
C ALA A 80 -11.24 -16.97 -9.39
N ARG A 81 -12.13 -16.24 -8.75
CA ARG A 81 -13.27 -16.75 -8.01
C ARG A 81 -14.54 -16.06 -8.50
N ASP A 82 -15.54 -16.84 -8.84
CA ASP A 82 -16.88 -16.35 -9.16
C ASP A 82 -17.53 -15.80 -7.89
N THR A 83 -17.96 -14.53 -7.90
CA THR A 83 -18.50 -13.85 -6.71
C THR A 83 -19.90 -14.33 -6.32
N ARG A 84 -20.59 -15.05 -7.18
CA ARG A 84 -21.94 -15.58 -6.92
C ARG A 84 -21.89 -17.02 -6.40
N THR A 85 -21.02 -17.86 -6.97
CA THR A 85 -20.95 -19.30 -6.65
C THR A 85 -19.85 -19.63 -5.67
N GLY A 86 -18.83 -18.77 -5.54
CA GLY A 86 -17.61 -19.02 -4.78
C GLY A 86 -16.64 -19.99 -5.46
N ALA A 87 -16.94 -20.47 -6.69
CA ALA A 87 -16.09 -21.41 -7.42
C ALA A 87 -14.77 -20.75 -7.82
N GLU A 88 -13.65 -21.42 -7.51
CA GLU A 88 -12.30 -20.94 -7.84
C GLU A 88 -11.71 -21.73 -8.99
N ARG A 89 -10.95 -21.04 -9.83
CA ARG A 89 -10.15 -21.64 -10.89
C ARG A 89 -8.87 -20.86 -11.15
N MET A 90 -7.84 -21.54 -11.60
CA MET A 90 -6.63 -20.92 -12.12
C MET A 90 -6.94 -20.33 -13.50
N LEU A 91 -6.70 -19.03 -13.68
CA LEU A 91 -6.82 -18.36 -14.97
C LEU A 91 -5.56 -18.48 -15.79
N VAL A 92 -4.40 -18.24 -15.16
CA VAL A 92 -3.10 -18.31 -15.84
C VAL A 92 -2.12 -19.10 -15.00
N ASP A 93 -1.63 -20.19 -15.53
CA ASP A 93 -0.54 -21.00 -14.97
C ASP A 93 0.80 -20.42 -15.44
N SER A 94 1.54 -19.80 -14.54
CA SER A 94 2.79 -19.11 -14.84
C SER A 94 3.90 -20.03 -15.37
N LYS A 95 3.85 -21.34 -15.07
CA LYS A 95 4.82 -22.31 -15.59
C LYS A 95 4.49 -22.78 -17.02
N LYS A 96 3.20 -22.83 -17.35
CA LYS A 96 2.75 -23.25 -18.69
C LYS A 96 2.84 -22.13 -19.72
N VAL A 97 2.59 -20.89 -19.29
CA VAL A 97 2.52 -19.71 -20.15
C VAL A 97 3.88 -19.03 -20.28
N GLY A 98 4.61 -18.93 -19.18
CA GLY A 98 5.90 -18.26 -19.14
C GLY A 98 6.97 -18.98 -19.96
N THR A 99 7.94 -18.23 -20.43
CA THR A 99 9.11 -18.72 -21.17
C THR A 99 10.21 -19.26 -20.26
N GLY A 100 10.19 -18.86 -18.98
CA GLY A 100 11.27 -19.10 -18.02
C GLY A 100 12.50 -18.25 -18.28
N ALA A 101 12.41 -17.23 -19.16
CA ALA A 101 13.51 -16.32 -19.43
C ALA A 101 13.93 -15.55 -18.18
N GLU A 102 15.21 -15.25 -18.08
CA GLU A 102 15.72 -14.39 -17.04
C GLU A 102 15.24 -12.94 -17.25
N LEU A 103 14.90 -12.29 -16.15
CA LEU A 103 14.55 -10.87 -16.15
C LEU A 103 15.75 -10.00 -16.51
N THR A 104 15.51 -8.94 -17.26
CA THR A 104 16.51 -7.90 -17.52
C THR A 104 16.95 -7.21 -16.21
N GLU A 105 18.11 -6.57 -16.19
CA GLU A 105 18.54 -5.82 -15.02
C GLU A 105 17.58 -4.68 -14.66
N ALA A 106 16.97 -4.03 -15.66
CA ALA A 106 15.97 -3.00 -15.45
C ALA A 106 14.72 -3.54 -14.73
N GLU A 107 14.21 -4.71 -15.15
CA GLU A 107 13.09 -5.38 -14.46
C GLU A 107 13.48 -5.82 -13.05
N LYS A 108 14.67 -6.38 -12.84
CA LYS A 108 15.18 -6.75 -11.51
C LYS A 108 15.23 -5.54 -10.58
N MET A 109 15.74 -4.40 -11.06
CA MET A 109 15.76 -3.16 -10.30
C MET A 109 14.37 -2.61 -10.00
N GLN A 110 13.45 -2.66 -10.97
CA GLN A 110 12.06 -2.24 -10.77
C GLN A 110 11.35 -3.12 -9.72
N ARG A 111 11.54 -4.45 -9.78
CA ARG A 111 11.02 -5.38 -8.77
C ARG A 111 11.63 -5.15 -7.38
N GLU A 112 12.92 -4.83 -7.31
CA GLU A 112 13.59 -4.48 -6.05
C GLU A 112 12.98 -3.23 -5.43
N ARG A 113 12.80 -2.17 -6.21
CA ARG A 113 12.14 -0.92 -5.77
C ARG A 113 10.68 -1.16 -5.36
N ALA A 114 9.99 -2.09 -6.03
CA ALA A 114 8.64 -2.53 -5.64
C ALA A 114 8.62 -3.48 -4.43
N ARG A 115 9.78 -3.85 -3.87
CA ARG A 115 9.92 -4.80 -2.75
C ARG A 115 9.38 -6.21 -3.06
N ILE A 116 9.44 -6.62 -4.34
CA ILE A 116 9.03 -7.93 -4.83
C ILE A 116 10.15 -8.68 -5.56
N GLY A 117 11.42 -8.29 -5.35
CA GLY A 117 12.59 -8.85 -6.04
C GLY A 117 12.74 -10.37 -5.94
N GLY A 118 12.30 -10.98 -4.81
CA GLY A 118 12.32 -12.44 -4.63
C GLY A 118 11.12 -13.18 -5.21
N SER A 119 10.13 -12.49 -5.80
CA SER A 119 8.91 -13.12 -6.34
C SER A 119 9.11 -13.59 -7.76
N LYS A 120 8.54 -14.75 -8.10
CA LYS A 120 8.57 -15.38 -9.42
C LYS A 120 7.17 -15.55 -10.00
N GLY A 121 7.09 -15.82 -11.29
CA GLY A 121 5.83 -16.00 -12.02
C GLY A 121 5.09 -14.67 -12.18
N ILE A 122 3.78 -14.70 -12.04
CA ILE A 122 2.94 -13.51 -12.21
C ILE A 122 2.98 -12.68 -10.95
N VAL A 123 3.57 -11.49 -11.00
CA VAL A 123 3.72 -10.59 -9.84
C VAL A 123 2.80 -9.37 -9.90
N ALA A 124 2.26 -9.09 -11.09
CA ALA A 124 1.31 -8.02 -11.35
C ALA A 124 0.37 -8.44 -12.48
N TYR A 125 -0.80 -7.84 -12.53
CA TYR A 125 -1.76 -7.96 -13.63
C TYR A 125 -2.73 -6.80 -13.60
N ASP A 126 -3.39 -6.53 -14.72
CA ASP A 126 -4.40 -5.48 -14.81
C ASP A 126 -5.55 -5.88 -15.73
N PHE A 127 -6.79 -5.47 -15.38
CA PHE A 127 -7.91 -5.67 -16.28
C PHE A 127 -7.83 -4.73 -17.47
N ALA A 128 -8.16 -5.23 -18.65
CA ALA A 128 -8.48 -4.37 -19.76
C ALA A 128 -9.74 -3.53 -19.44
N PRO A 129 -9.89 -2.33 -20.01
CA PRO A 129 -11.02 -1.46 -19.71
C PRO A 129 -12.39 -2.06 -19.99
N ASP A 130 -12.48 -3.01 -20.94
CA ASP A 130 -13.69 -3.75 -21.28
C ASP A 130 -14.07 -4.81 -20.24
N GLY A 131 -13.20 -5.09 -19.29
CA GLY A 131 -13.36 -6.11 -18.26
C GLY A 131 -13.35 -7.55 -18.74
N ARG A 132 -13.05 -7.81 -20.03
CA ARG A 132 -13.12 -9.15 -20.65
C ARG A 132 -11.78 -9.85 -20.74
N SER A 133 -10.71 -9.10 -20.58
CA SER A 133 -9.34 -9.63 -20.62
C SER A 133 -8.46 -8.99 -19.55
N ILE A 134 -7.33 -9.64 -19.31
CA ILE A 134 -6.37 -9.26 -18.27
C ILE A 134 -4.98 -9.21 -18.91
N LEU A 135 -4.28 -8.11 -18.75
CA LEU A 135 -2.88 -7.96 -19.10
C LEU A 135 -2.01 -8.62 -18.01
N VAL A 136 -1.13 -9.51 -18.43
CA VAL A 136 -0.24 -10.27 -17.54
C VAL A 136 1.20 -10.13 -18.01
N PRO A 137 2.02 -9.31 -17.38
CA PRO A 137 3.48 -9.33 -17.57
C PRO A 137 4.08 -10.59 -16.95
N LEU A 138 4.88 -11.33 -17.72
CA LEU A 138 5.50 -12.57 -17.26
C LEU A 138 6.80 -12.85 -18.04
N ASP A 139 7.89 -13.08 -17.31
CA ASP A 139 9.21 -13.44 -17.84
C ASP A 139 9.71 -12.51 -18.95
N GLY A 140 9.51 -11.20 -18.79
CA GLY A 140 9.94 -10.16 -19.73
C GLY A 140 8.95 -9.85 -20.84
N ASP A 141 7.92 -10.68 -21.04
CA ASP A 141 6.92 -10.51 -22.10
C ASP A 141 5.54 -10.13 -21.55
N LEU A 142 4.68 -9.69 -22.46
CA LEU A 142 3.30 -9.35 -22.17
C LEU A 142 2.35 -10.42 -22.73
N TYR A 143 1.36 -10.77 -21.92
CA TYR A 143 0.31 -11.71 -22.28
C TYR A 143 -1.06 -11.09 -22.04
N LEU A 144 -2.02 -11.45 -22.88
CA LEU A 144 -3.43 -11.12 -22.71
C LEU A 144 -4.19 -12.40 -22.39
N ALA A 145 -4.75 -12.49 -21.20
CA ALA A 145 -5.58 -13.60 -20.77
C ALA A 145 -7.05 -13.21 -20.81
N THR A 146 -7.90 -14.04 -21.40
CA THR A 146 -9.35 -13.89 -21.32
C THR A 146 -9.90 -14.47 -20.03
N LEU A 147 -11.12 -14.08 -19.66
CA LEU A 147 -11.73 -14.57 -18.41
C LEU A 147 -12.07 -16.06 -18.44
N ASP A 148 -12.09 -16.73 -19.60
CA ASP A 148 -12.21 -18.19 -19.72
C ASP A 148 -10.86 -18.93 -19.63
N GLY A 149 -9.75 -18.20 -19.47
CA GLY A 149 -8.41 -18.76 -19.26
C GLY A 149 -7.59 -19.00 -20.53
N LYS A 150 -8.05 -18.54 -21.71
CA LYS A 150 -7.21 -18.54 -22.92
C LYS A 150 -6.17 -17.43 -22.81
N VAL A 151 -4.93 -17.73 -23.18
CA VAL A 151 -3.81 -16.80 -23.08
C VAL A 151 -3.18 -16.60 -24.45
N ARG A 152 -3.00 -15.35 -24.85
CA ARG A 152 -2.28 -14.94 -26.06
C ARG A 152 -1.05 -14.13 -25.67
N ARG A 153 0.12 -14.49 -26.17
CA ARG A 153 1.35 -13.71 -26.04
C ARG A 153 1.27 -12.49 -26.95
N LEU A 154 1.54 -11.30 -26.43
CA LEU A 154 1.53 -10.03 -27.16
C LEU A 154 2.91 -9.66 -27.67
N THR A 155 3.95 -9.87 -26.87
CA THR A 155 5.34 -9.55 -27.20
C THR A 155 6.21 -10.79 -27.13
N ALA A 156 7.30 -10.77 -27.90
CA ALA A 156 8.29 -11.86 -27.96
C ALA A 156 9.64 -11.24 -28.32
N THR A 157 10.20 -10.42 -27.41
CA THR A 157 11.40 -9.64 -27.67
C THR A 157 12.50 -9.96 -26.65
N PRO A 158 13.78 -9.80 -27.01
CA PRO A 158 14.88 -10.04 -26.09
C PRO A 158 14.95 -9.04 -24.92
N GLY A 159 14.40 -7.83 -25.12
CA GLY A 159 14.30 -6.79 -24.07
C GLY A 159 13.00 -6.95 -23.31
N GLY A 160 13.05 -6.79 -21.99
CA GLY A 160 11.81 -6.81 -21.17
C GLY A 160 10.96 -5.57 -21.38
N GLU A 161 9.65 -5.74 -21.29
CA GLU A 161 8.69 -4.63 -21.35
C GLU A 161 8.37 -4.12 -19.96
N LEU A 162 8.74 -2.85 -19.67
CA LEU A 162 8.50 -2.19 -18.41
C LEU A 162 7.20 -1.37 -18.43
N ASN A 163 6.55 -1.25 -17.27
CA ASN A 163 5.37 -0.41 -17.08
C ASN A 163 4.26 -0.62 -18.11
N PRO A 164 3.84 -1.84 -18.44
CA PRO A 164 2.83 -2.07 -19.46
C PRO A 164 1.45 -1.57 -19.01
N ILE A 165 0.73 -0.88 -19.92
CA ILE A 165 -0.61 -0.33 -19.71
C ILE A 165 -1.47 -0.62 -20.93
N ILE A 166 -2.70 -1.09 -20.72
CA ILE A 166 -3.73 -1.07 -21.77
C ILE A 166 -4.33 0.32 -21.82
N SER A 167 -4.45 0.89 -23.03
CA SER A 167 -5.03 2.22 -23.22
C SER A 167 -6.50 2.27 -22.78
N PRO A 168 -7.07 3.43 -22.43
CA PRO A 168 -8.38 3.55 -21.78
C PRO A 168 -9.58 2.98 -22.57
N LYS A 169 -9.49 2.90 -23.90
CA LYS A 169 -10.52 2.27 -24.75
C LYS A 169 -10.15 0.84 -25.16
N GLY A 170 -8.97 0.35 -24.77
CA GLY A 170 -8.51 -0.99 -25.11
C GLY A 170 -7.97 -1.15 -26.52
N ASN A 171 -7.64 -0.06 -27.22
CA ASN A 171 -7.11 -0.16 -28.58
C ASN A 171 -5.62 -0.52 -28.61
N TYR A 172 -4.87 -0.19 -27.57
CA TYR A 172 -3.42 -0.37 -27.52
C TYR A 172 -2.97 -1.02 -26.21
N VAL A 173 -1.85 -1.73 -26.25
CA VAL A 173 -0.98 -1.94 -25.10
C VAL A 173 0.29 -1.12 -25.33
N SER A 174 0.70 -0.38 -24.33
CA SER A 174 1.92 0.42 -24.34
C SER A 174 2.89 -0.05 -23.27
N PHE A 175 4.17 0.14 -23.49
CA PHE A 175 5.23 -0.30 -22.59
C PHE A 175 6.52 0.45 -22.91
N VAL A 176 7.45 0.42 -21.97
CA VAL A 176 8.80 0.93 -22.19
C VAL A 176 9.74 -0.22 -22.48
N ARG A 177 10.58 -0.05 -23.51
CA ARG A 177 11.65 -0.96 -23.88
C ARG A 177 12.86 -0.14 -24.35
N ASP A 178 14.04 -0.51 -23.91
CA ASP A 178 15.28 0.18 -24.27
C ASP A 178 15.18 1.71 -24.11
N GLN A 179 14.67 2.14 -22.94
CA GLN A 179 14.48 3.55 -22.56
C GLN A 179 13.55 4.36 -23.49
N ASN A 180 12.74 3.69 -24.32
CA ASN A 180 11.77 4.34 -25.21
C ASN A 180 10.37 3.79 -25.00
N LEU A 181 9.36 4.63 -25.22
CA LEU A 181 7.95 4.27 -25.17
C LEU A 181 7.50 3.64 -26.49
N PHE A 182 6.82 2.51 -26.39
CA PHE A 182 6.19 1.80 -27.49
C PHE A 182 4.68 1.69 -27.29
N ALA A 183 3.95 1.59 -28.38
CA ALA A 183 2.54 1.17 -28.40
C ALA A 183 2.31 0.11 -29.47
N GLN A 184 1.48 -0.88 -29.14
CA GLN A 184 1.11 -1.97 -30.02
C GLN A 184 -0.43 -2.08 -30.06
N PRO A 185 -1.07 -2.24 -31.23
CA PRO A 185 -2.49 -2.49 -31.29
C PRO A 185 -2.85 -3.76 -30.50
N LEU A 186 -3.82 -3.68 -29.60
CA LEU A 186 -4.24 -4.82 -28.78
C LEU A 186 -4.88 -5.93 -29.63
N SER A 187 -5.44 -5.58 -30.78
CA SER A 187 -5.96 -6.54 -31.78
C SER A 187 -4.88 -7.41 -32.43
N GLY A 188 -3.62 -6.99 -32.38
CA GLY A 188 -2.46 -7.63 -33.01
C GLY A 188 -1.72 -6.66 -33.94
N GLY A 189 -0.52 -7.05 -34.34
CA GLY A 189 0.40 -6.24 -35.14
C GLY A 189 1.69 -5.93 -34.40
N GLU A 190 2.60 -5.23 -35.07
CA GLU A 190 3.90 -4.87 -34.51
C GLU A 190 3.82 -3.68 -33.57
N ALA A 191 4.69 -3.68 -32.57
CA ALA A 191 4.87 -2.53 -31.69
C ALA A 191 5.58 -1.39 -32.43
N ARG A 192 5.05 -0.18 -32.30
CA ARG A 192 5.66 1.05 -32.83
C ARG A 192 6.30 1.84 -31.72
N ALA A 193 7.52 2.33 -31.96
CA ALA A 193 8.15 3.29 -31.07
C ALA A 193 7.44 4.65 -31.16
N LEU A 194 6.96 5.18 -30.04
CA LEU A 194 6.43 6.54 -29.94
C LEU A 194 7.54 7.54 -29.66
N THR A 195 8.66 7.08 -29.08
CA THR A 195 9.88 7.86 -28.85
C THR A 195 11.08 7.08 -29.35
N THR A 196 12.14 7.79 -29.77
CA THR A 196 13.36 7.20 -30.35
C THR A 196 14.66 7.80 -29.80
N GLY A 197 14.55 8.73 -28.86
CA GLY A 197 15.72 9.44 -28.32
C GLY A 197 16.27 8.86 -27.01
N GLY A 198 15.71 7.74 -26.54
CA GLY A 198 16.16 7.07 -25.31
C GLY A 198 17.46 6.34 -25.50
N GLY A 199 18.31 6.37 -24.47
CA GLY A 199 19.59 5.68 -24.40
C GLY A 199 20.56 6.39 -23.44
N GLY A 200 21.46 5.64 -22.82
CA GLY A 200 22.43 6.17 -21.86
C GLY A 200 21.76 6.79 -20.64
N THR A 201 21.83 8.12 -20.53
CA THR A 201 21.24 8.88 -19.42
C THR A 201 19.84 9.41 -19.73
N VAL A 202 19.37 9.26 -20.97
CA VAL A 202 18.07 9.76 -21.42
C VAL A 202 17.02 8.65 -21.46
N HIS A 203 15.90 8.87 -20.83
CA HIS A 203 14.79 7.91 -20.73
C HIS A 203 13.47 8.55 -21.14
N PHE A 204 12.57 7.75 -21.70
CA PHE A 204 11.21 8.13 -22.01
C PHE A 204 10.20 7.13 -21.44
N GLY A 205 9.12 7.63 -20.87
CA GLY A 205 8.01 6.79 -20.38
C GLY A 205 8.28 6.06 -19.07
N GLU A 206 9.46 6.23 -18.50
CA GLU A 206 9.82 5.74 -17.17
C GLU A 206 9.72 6.88 -16.16
N ALA A 207 9.64 6.54 -14.89
CA ALA A 207 9.82 7.47 -13.79
C ALA A 207 11.28 7.48 -13.35
N GLU A 208 11.81 8.66 -13.01
CA GLU A 208 13.16 8.79 -12.49
C GLU A 208 13.31 8.18 -11.08
N PHE A 209 14.55 8.07 -10.57
CA PHE A 209 14.86 7.37 -9.33
C PHE A 209 14.07 7.85 -8.12
N VAL A 210 14.00 9.18 -7.88
CA VAL A 210 13.28 9.74 -6.71
C VAL A 210 11.77 9.55 -6.83
N ALA A 211 11.22 9.65 -8.04
CA ALA A 211 9.81 9.37 -8.29
C ALA A 211 9.45 7.92 -7.93
N GLN A 212 10.32 6.96 -8.26
CA GLN A 212 10.09 5.55 -7.94
C GLN A 212 10.26 5.23 -6.45
N GLU A 213 11.27 5.78 -5.78
CA GLU A 213 11.61 5.42 -4.39
C GLU A 213 10.85 6.23 -3.34
N GLU A 214 10.55 7.52 -3.62
CA GLU A 214 10.03 8.45 -2.62
C GLU A 214 8.64 9.02 -2.96
N MET A 215 8.23 8.98 -4.23
CA MET A 215 6.95 9.55 -4.68
C MET A 215 5.90 8.50 -5.04
N ASP A 216 6.21 7.19 -4.90
CA ASP A 216 5.33 6.07 -5.30
C ASP A 216 4.85 6.13 -6.76
N ARG A 217 5.61 6.78 -7.66
CA ARG A 217 5.33 6.88 -9.08
C ARG A 217 6.33 6.05 -9.87
N ARG A 218 5.87 5.06 -10.63
CA ARG A 218 6.71 4.11 -11.36
C ARG A 218 6.67 4.26 -12.87
N THR A 219 5.58 4.85 -13.39
CA THR A 219 5.42 5.11 -14.82
C THR A 219 5.70 6.57 -15.15
N GLY A 220 6.12 6.82 -16.39
CA GLY A 220 6.36 8.16 -16.95
C GLY A 220 5.50 8.44 -18.18
N TYR A 221 4.34 7.78 -18.35
CA TYR A 221 3.44 8.10 -19.45
C TYR A 221 1.97 7.89 -19.09
N TRP A 222 1.08 8.64 -19.74
CA TRP A 222 -0.33 8.73 -19.38
C TRP A 222 -1.19 8.94 -20.64
N TRP A 223 -2.08 8.00 -20.90
CA TRP A 223 -3.04 8.09 -21.99
C TRP A 223 -4.18 9.06 -21.68
N SER A 224 -4.60 9.87 -22.65
CA SER A 224 -5.87 10.58 -22.51
C SER A 224 -7.05 9.60 -22.55
N PRO A 225 -8.16 9.85 -21.82
CA PRO A 225 -9.31 8.93 -21.77
C PRO A 225 -9.93 8.64 -23.14
N ASP A 226 -9.77 9.55 -24.08
CA ASP A 226 -10.27 9.43 -25.47
C ASP A 226 -9.25 8.82 -26.43
N GLU A 227 -8.04 8.47 -25.93
CA GLU A 227 -6.90 7.92 -26.69
C GLU A 227 -6.40 8.81 -27.84
N ARG A 228 -6.69 10.10 -27.83
CA ARG A 228 -6.15 11.02 -28.83
C ARG A 228 -4.71 11.41 -28.55
N TYR A 229 -4.30 11.34 -27.28
CA TYR A 229 -3.00 11.77 -26.82
C TYR A 229 -2.39 10.80 -25.83
N VAL A 230 -1.05 10.83 -25.76
CA VAL A 230 -0.23 10.25 -24.69
C VAL A 230 0.67 11.36 -24.15
N ALA A 231 0.62 11.60 -22.85
CA ALA A 231 1.62 12.42 -22.17
C ALA A 231 2.81 11.52 -21.83
N VAL A 232 4.03 11.98 -22.08
CA VAL A 232 5.26 11.19 -21.93
C VAL A 232 6.33 12.03 -21.24
N GLU A 233 6.81 11.55 -20.09
CA GLU A 233 7.97 12.07 -19.42
C GLU A 233 9.24 11.69 -20.19
N ARG A 234 10.12 12.68 -20.37
CA ARG A 234 11.52 12.49 -20.70
C ARG A 234 12.33 12.93 -19.50
N PHE A 235 13.28 12.13 -19.07
CA PHE A 235 14.25 12.61 -18.10
C PHE A 235 15.69 12.33 -18.56
N ASP A 236 16.63 13.16 -18.06
CA ASP A 236 18.06 13.05 -18.32
C ASP A 236 18.83 13.05 -17.01
N GLU A 237 19.49 11.93 -16.72
CA GLU A 237 20.30 11.75 -15.52
C GLU A 237 21.75 12.25 -15.65
N ALA A 238 22.13 12.85 -16.79
CA ALA A 238 23.51 13.30 -17.01
C ALA A 238 24.06 14.18 -15.88
N PRO A 239 23.28 15.15 -15.31
CA PRO A 239 23.77 15.98 -14.20
C PRO A 239 23.89 15.24 -12.87
N VAL A 240 23.22 14.09 -12.73
CA VAL A 240 23.11 13.37 -11.45
C VAL A 240 24.41 12.65 -11.13
N ARG A 241 24.92 12.88 -9.92
CA ARG A 241 26.17 12.28 -9.44
C ARG A 241 26.08 10.76 -9.34
N VAL A 242 27.11 10.08 -9.81
CA VAL A 242 27.28 8.63 -9.67
C VAL A 242 27.90 8.30 -8.31
N PHE A 243 27.32 7.31 -7.63
CA PHE A 243 27.82 6.76 -6.37
C PHE A 243 28.08 5.27 -6.52
N THR A 244 29.19 4.79 -6.01
CA THR A 244 29.45 3.36 -5.87
C THR A 244 28.66 2.85 -4.65
N ARG A 245 27.81 1.87 -4.87
CA ARG A 245 26.98 1.22 -3.85
C ARG A 245 27.43 -0.23 -3.67
N ALA A 246 27.13 -0.80 -2.50
CA ALA A 246 27.44 -2.18 -2.18
C ALA A 246 26.14 -2.96 -1.92
N SER A 247 25.96 -4.07 -2.63
CA SER A 247 24.96 -5.10 -2.33
C SER A 247 25.63 -6.18 -1.51
N ILE A 248 25.23 -6.33 -0.25
CA ILE A 248 25.81 -7.27 0.69
C ILE A 248 24.89 -8.48 0.80
N GLY A 249 25.31 -9.61 0.27
CA GLY A 249 24.59 -10.87 0.31
C GLY A 249 25.30 -11.93 1.16
N ALA A 250 24.65 -13.08 1.33
CA ALA A 250 25.22 -14.24 2.06
C ALA A 250 26.51 -14.76 1.40
N ALA A 251 26.61 -14.69 0.08
CA ALA A 251 27.75 -15.15 -0.70
C ALA A 251 28.85 -14.10 -0.87
N GLY A 252 28.71 -12.91 -0.28
CA GLY A 252 29.68 -11.83 -0.36
C GLY A 252 29.08 -10.47 -0.74
N THR A 253 29.96 -9.52 -1.05
CA THR A 253 29.60 -8.14 -1.41
C THR A 253 29.90 -7.90 -2.88
N LYS A 254 28.93 -7.34 -3.60
CA LYS A 254 29.11 -6.82 -4.97
C LYS A 254 28.95 -5.31 -4.93
N THR A 255 29.80 -4.60 -5.65
CA THR A 255 29.65 -3.16 -5.87
C THR A 255 28.99 -2.89 -7.21
N TYR A 256 28.21 -1.80 -7.28
CA TYR A 256 27.60 -1.30 -8.50
C TYR A 256 27.53 0.22 -8.45
N GLU A 257 27.45 0.84 -9.59
CA GLU A 257 27.29 2.28 -9.72
C GLU A 257 25.81 2.64 -9.84
N GLN A 258 25.43 3.72 -9.19
CA GLN A 258 24.07 4.25 -9.24
C GLN A 258 24.10 5.78 -9.24
N ARG A 259 23.34 6.39 -10.15
CA ARG A 259 23.07 7.82 -10.10
C ARG A 259 22.10 8.09 -8.97
N TYR A 260 22.45 9.05 -8.11
CA TYR A 260 21.65 9.39 -6.94
C TYR A 260 21.71 10.89 -6.68
N PRO A 261 20.57 11.63 -6.74
CA PRO A 261 20.54 13.07 -6.54
C PRO A 261 20.52 13.41 -5.05
N ALA A 262 21.66 13.23 -4.39
CA ALA A 262 21.83 13.53 -2.96
C ALA A 262 21.51 15.00 -2.66
N ALA A 263 21.11 15.30 -1.43
CA ALA A 263 20.86 16.67 -0.99
C ALA A 263 22.07 17.56 -1.26
N GLY A 264 21.82 18.73 -1.88
CA GLY A 264 22.88 19.67 -2.29
C GLY A 264 23.63 19.31 -3.57
N THR A 265 23.23 18.23 -4.28
CA THR A 265 23.76 17.91 -5.61
C THR A 265 22.70 18.12 -6.70
N PRO A 266 23.11 18.24 -7.98
CA PRO A 266 22.16 18.38 -9.08
C PRO A 266 21.11 17.27 -9.13
N ASN A 267 19.90 17.62 -9.53
CA ASN A 267 18.80 16.72 -9.79
C ASN A 267 18.84 16.18 -11.21
N VAL A 268 17.99 15.21 -11.48
CA VAL A 268 17.62 14.81 -12.84
C VAL A 268 16.87 15.95 -13.52
N LEU A 269 17.05 16.10 -14.82
CA LEU A 269 16.29 17.05 -15.63
C LEU A 269 15.06 16.35 -16.19
N VAL A 270 13.87 16.92 -15.96
CA VAL A 270 12.59 16.33 -16.40
C VAL A 270 11.89 17.26 -17.39
N ASP A 271 11.42 16.67 -18.47
CA ASP A 271 10.55 17.29 -19.48
C ASP A 271 9.26 16.44 -19.59
N LEU A 272 8.19 17.06 -20.03
CA LEU A 272 6.93 16.39 -20.35
C LEU A 272 6.50 16.76 -21.77
N TYR A 273 6.12 15.77 -22.53
CA TYR A 273 5.62 15.93 -23.90
C TYR A 273 4.21 15.37 -24.01
N VAL A 274 3.42 15.94 -24.91
CA VAL A 274 2.16 15.37 -25.36
C VAL A 274 2.29 15.02 -26.84
N MET A 275 1.87 13.82 -27.23
CA MET A 275 1.94 13.35 -28.61
C MET A 275 0.72 12.50 -28.97
N ARG A 276 0.53 12.23 -30.25
CA ARG A 276 -0.48 11.28 -30.73
C ARG A 276 -0.04 9.82 -30.49
N PRO A 277 -0.97 8.86 -30.52
CA PRO A 277 -0.65 7.44 -30.34
C PRO A 277 0.30 6.83 -31.39
N ASP A 278 0.57 7.54 -32.47
CA ASP A 278 1.54 7.18 -33.50
C ASP A 278 2.92 7.83 -33.32
N GLY A 279 3.10 8.60 -32.22
CA GLY A 279 4.33 9.35 -31.92
C GLY A 279 4.43 10.69 -32.61
N SER A 280 3.47 11.05 -33.48
CA SER A 280 3.48 12.32 -34.19
C SER A 280 2.94 13.47 -33.36
N GLY A 281 3.18 14.71 -33.82
CA GLY A 281 2.61 15.92 -33.24
C GLY A 281 3.10 16.18 -31.81
N GLN A 282 4.36 15.93 -31.53
CA GLN A 282 4.97 16.17 -30.21
C GLN A 282 4.91 17.65 -29.83
N VAL A 283 4.38 17.91 -28.66
CA VAL A 283 4.31 19.24 -28.05
C VAL A 283 4.97 19.18 -26.67
N LYS A 284 5.95 20.04 -26.43
CA LYS A 284 6.58 20.16 -25.12
C LYS A 284 5.68 20.95 -24.17
N VAL A 285 5.46 20.43 -22.98
CA VAL A 285 4.69 21.08 -21.92
C VAL A 285 5.56 22.14 -21.24
N ASP A 286 4.98 23.32 -21.02
CA ASP A 286 5.60 24.38 -20.25
C ASP A 286 5.55 24.05 -18.74
N LEU A 287 6.64 23.49 -18.22
CA LEU A 287 6.82 23.22 -16.81
C LEU A 287 7.40 24.41 -16.02
N GLY A 288 7.59 25.58 -16.66
CA GLY A 288 8.19 26.77 -16.10
C GLY A 288 9.69 26.86 -16.35
N SER A 289 10.31 27.96 -15.89
CA SER A 289 11.72 28.28 -16.16
C SER A 289 12.71 27.60 -15.19
N ASP A 290 12.25 27.14 -14.03
CA ASP A 290 13.10 26.42 -13.07
C ASP A 290 13.22 24.95 -13.47
N PRO A 291 14.42 24.44 -13.83
CA PRO A 291 14.61 23.04 -14.18
C PRO A 291 14.75 22.13 -12.96
N ASP A 292 14.97 22.69 -11.76
CA ASP A 292 15.19 21.90 -10.52
C ASP A 292 13.85 21.64 -9.81
N ILE A 293 13.04 20.82 -10.43
CA ILE A 293 11.68 20.46 -9.99
C ILE A 293 11.52 18.95 -9.89
N TYR A 294 10.40 18.54 -9.31
CA TYR A 294 9.86 17.21 -9.41
C TYR A 294 8.57 17.20 -10.21
N LEU A 295 8.48 16.29 -11.18
CA LEU A 295 7.23 15.93 -11.83
C LEU A 295 6.51 14.92 -10.94
N ALA A 296 5.65 15.39 -10.04
CA ALA A 296 5.10 14.54 -9.00
C ALA A 296 3.97 13.63 -9.51
N ARG A 297 2.96 14.20 -10.18
CA ARG A 297 1.82 13.46 -10.75
C ARG A 297 1.41 14.09 -12.07
N VAL A 298 0.87 13.25 -12.95
CA VAL A 298 0.27 13.67 -14.22
C VAL A 298 -1.03 12.89 -14.42
N ASP A 299 -2.10 13.58 -14.77
CA ASP A 299 -3.41 13.00 -15.03
C ASP A 299 -4.16 13.78 -16.11
N TRP A 300 -5.18 13.17 -16.69
CA TRP A 300 -6.08 13.81 -17.63
C TRP A 300 -7.41 14.13 -16.96
N THR A 301 -8.03 15.24 -17.38
CA THR A 301 -9.45 15.44 -17.07
C THR A 301 -10.30 14.35 -17.73
N PRO A 302 -11.45 13.96 -17.14
CA PRO A 302 -12.29 12.89 -17.69
C PRO A 302 -12.74 13.07 -19.13
N ASP A 303 -12.81 14.32 -19.60
CA ASP A 303 -13.15 14.66 -20.99
C ASP A 303 -11.93 14.64 -21.96
N GLY A 304 -10.73 14.35 -21.45
CA GLY A 304 -9.49 14.29 -22.22
C GLY A 304 -8.99 15.62 -22.80
N LYS A 305 -9.57 16.75 -22.39
CA LYS A 305 -9.22 18.06 -22.97
C LYS A 305 -8.09 18.78 -22.26
N THR A 306 -7.82 18.45 -21.01
CA THR A 306 -6.80 19.12 -20.21
C THR A 306 -5.90 18.09 -19.55
N LEU A 307 -4.59 18.30 -19.62
CA LEU A 307 -3.63 17.55 -18.85
C LEU A 307 -3.38 18.27 -17.53
N LEU A 308 -3.52 17.56 -16.42
CA LEU A 308 -3.24 18.06 -15.08
C LEU A 308 -1.85 17.60 -14.64
N VAL A 309 -1.03 18.53 -14.19
CA VAL A 309 0.35 18.25 -13.80
C VAL A 309 0.63 18.79 -12.40
N GLN A 310 1.10 17.95 -11.51
CA GLN A 310 1.61 18.38 -10.22
C GLN A 310 3.12 18.58 -10.32
N ARG A 311 3.53 19.85 -10.28
CA ARG A 311 4.92 20.30 -10.27
C ARG A 311 5.31 20.67 -8.85
N GLU A 312 6.29 19.97 -8.27
CA GLU A 312 6.79 20.26 -6.94
C GLU A 312 8.18 20.88 -7.00
N SER A 313 8.44 21.90 -6.16
CA SER A 313 9.77 22.50 -6.03
C SER A 313 10.75 21.53 -5.39
N ARG A 314 12.04 21.64 -5.73
CA ARG A 314 13.11 20.77 -5.18
C ARG A 314 13.15 20.77 -3.65
N ASP A 315 12.86 21.89 -3.00
CA ASP A 315 12.80 22.00 -1.55
C ASP A 315 11.49 21.47 -0.94
N GLN A 316 10.58 20.95 -1.78
CA GLN A 316 9.29 20.36 -1.43
C GLN A 316 8.35 21.31 -0.67
N LYS A 317 8.49 22.61 -0.86
CA LYS A 317 7.69 23.62 -0.16
C LYS A 317 6.56 24.19 -0.97
N THR A 318 6.61 23.99 -2.28
CA THR A 318 5.60 24.50 -3.22
C THR A 318 5.18 23.38 -4.16
N LEU A 319 3.88 23.13 -4.26
CA LEU A 319 3.27 22.22 -5.22
C LEU A 319 2.25 22.99 -6.04
N ASP A 320 2.50 23.12 -7.33
CA ASP A 320 1.57 23.70 -8.27
C ASP A 320 0.77 22.62 -8.99
N MET A 321 -0.54 22.77 -9.04
CA MET A 321 -1.40 22.06 -9.96
C MET A 321 -1.52 22.88 -11.24
N LEU A 322 -0.96 22.36 -12.32
CA LEU A 322 -1.02 22.98 -13.65
C LEU A 322 -2.17 22.38 -14.46
N ALA A 323 -2.88 23.20 -15.20
CA ALA A 323 -3.75 22.80 -16.30
C ALA A 323 -3.05 23.10 -17.61
N VAL A 324 -2.82 22.09 -18.43
CA VAL A 324 -2.06 22.17 -19.68
C VAL A 324 -2.99 21.92 -20.85
N ASP A 325 -2.93 22.78 -21.85
CA ASP A 325 -3.52 22.55 -23.16
C ASP A 325 -2.66 21.53 -23.93
N PRO A 326 -3.17 20.34 -24.23
CA PRO A 326 -2.38 19.29 -24.87
C PRO A 326 -1.98 19.59 -26.31
N THR A 327 -2.62 20.61 -26.96
CA THR A 327 -2.34 20.98 -28.35
C THR A 327 -1.23 22.01 -28.49
N THR A 328 -0.99 22.79 -27.44
CA THR A 328 -0.01 23.90 -27.44
C THR A 328 1.09 23.72 -26.39
N GLY A 329 0.90 22.83 -25.40
CA GLY A 329 1.80 22.67 -24.25
C GLY A 329 1.73 23.83 -23.24
N LYS A 330 0.92 24.85 -23.48
CA LYS A 330 0.80 25.99 -22.57
C LYS A 330 0.16 25.56 -21.25
N ALA A 331 0.79 25.96 -20.15
CA ALA A 331 0.36 25.63 -18.80
C ALA A 331 -0.22 26.85 -18.08
N LYS A 332 -1.22 26.61 -17.24
CA LYS A 332 -1.82 27.59 -16.34
C LYS A 332 -1.86 26.99 -14.93
N VAL A 333 -1.38 27.72 -13.93
CA VAL A 333 -1.52 27.31 -12.53
C VAL A 333 -2.99 27.40 -12.10
N LEU A 334 -3.57 26.27 -11.71
CA LEU A 334 -4.93 26.21 -11.14
C LEU A 334 -4.95 26.61 -9.67
N PHE A 335 -3.98 26.14 -8.92
CA PHE A 335 -3.76 26.47 -7.51
C PHE A 335 -2.37 26.02 -7.08
N THR A 336 -1.94 26.55 -5.94
CA THR A 336 -0.67 26.23 -5.32
C THR A 336 -0.89 25.80 -3.87
N GLU A 337 -0.32 24.65 -3.47
CA GLU A 337 -0.12 24.29 -2.08
C GLU A 337 1.24 24.81 -1.62
N LYS A 338 1.28 25.32 -0.38
CA LYS A 338 2.52 25.79 0.24
C LYS A 338 2.69 25.18 1.64
N SER A 339 3.91 24.77 1.96
CA SER A 339 4.26 24.37 3.31
C SER A 339 4.83 25.53 4.11
N GLY A 340 4.88 25.40 5.45
CA GLY A 340 5.57 26.35 6.31
C GLY A 340 7.09 26.22 6.20
N ALA A 341 7.82 27.22 6.74
CA ALA A 341 9.28 27.28 6.67
C ALA A 341 10.00 26.03 7.21
N ARG A 342 9.40 25.31 8.15
CA ARG A 342 9.96 24.12 8.81
C ARG A 342 9.17 22.85 8.53
N SER A 343 8.49 22.78 7.38
CA SER A 343 7.75 21.62 6.90
C SER A 343 7.95 21.46 5.41
N TRP A 344 7.44 20.38 4.84
CA TRP A 344 7.38 20.11 3.42
C TRP A 344 5.96 19.66 3.05
N ILE A 345 5.65 19.62 1.76
CA ILE A 345 4.39 19.09 1.24
C ILE A 345 4.51 17.57 1.17
N ASN A 346 3.48 16.85 1.63
CA ASN A 346 3.38 15.42 1.39
C ASN A 346 2.59 15.20 0.10
N LEU A 347 3.21 14.54 -0.85
CA LEU A 347 2.52 14.07 -2.04
C LEU A 347 1.43 13.07 -1.66
N SER A 348 0.36 13.06 -2.43
CA SER A 348 -0.78 12.17 -2.23
C SER A 348 -1.41 11.83 -3.57
N ASP A 349 -1.90 10.60 -3.69
CA ASP A 349 -2.77 10.16 -4.80
C ASP A 349 -4.26 10.36 -4.46
N ASP A 350 -4.55 10.95 -3.29
CA ASP A 350 -5.89 11.14 -2.76
C ASP A 350 -6.57 12.36 -3.39
N TYR A 351 -6.77 12.32 -4.69
CA TYR A 351 -7.53 13.33 -5.42
C TYR A 351 -8.33 12.69 -6.56
N ARG A 352 -9.38 13.37 -6.97
CA ARG A 352 -10.24 12.92 -8.06
C ARG A 352 -10.84 14.10 -8.80
N VAL A 353 -10.65 14.16 -10.11
CA VAL A 353 -11.42 15.06 -10.98
C VAL A 353 -12.78 14.43 -11.23
N LEU A 354 -13.85 15.15 -10.91
CA LEU A 354 -15.22 14.69 -11.10
C LEU A 354 -15.68 14.99 -12.54
N LYS A 355 -16.78 14.36 -12.96
CA LYS A 355 -17.32 14.53 -14.33
C LYS A 355 -17.71 15.97 -14.65
N ASP A 356 -18.11 16.73 -13.65
CA ASP A 356 -18.40 18.16 -13.77
C ASP A 356 -17.15 19.05 -13.81
N GLY A 357 -15.95 18.46 -13.73
CA GLY A 357 -14.66 19.14 -13.70
C GLY A 357 -14.26 19.70 -12.33
N SER A 358 -15.08 19.56 -11.30
CA SER A 358 -14.66 19.88 -9.94
C SER A 358 -13.62 18.87 -9.45
N LEU A 359 -12.86 19.23 -8.40
CA LEU A 359 -11.73 18.46 -7.93
C LEU A 359 -11.87 18.15 -6.44
N ILE A 360 -11.88 16.86 -6.07
CA ILE A 360 -11.62 16.42 -4.71
C ILE A 360 -10.11 16.40 -4.51
N TRP A 361 -9.64 17.02 -3.44
CA TRP A 361 -8.22 17.19 -3.17
C TRP A 361 -7.90 16.95 -1.69
N ARG A 362 -6.88 16.14 -1.41
CA ARG A 362 -6.36 16.00 -0.04
C ARG A 362 -5.31 17.07 0.22
N SER A 363 -5.48 17.82 1.29
CA SER A 363 -4.56 18.88 1.70
C SER A 363 -4.31 18.86 3.21
N GLU A 364 -3.13 19.30 3.62
CA GLU A 364 -2.76 19.47 5.04
C GLU A 364 -2.78 20.96 5.46
N ARG A 365 -3.49 21.81 4.71
CA ARG A 365 -3.50 23.28 4.91
C ARG A 365 -4.01 23.73 6.27
N ASP A 366 -4.85 22.94 6.95
CA ASP A 366 -5.35 23.20 8.29
C ASP A 366 -4.56 22.51 9.41
N GLY A 367 -3.46 21.82 9.05
CA GLY A 367 -2.57 21.13 9.99
C GLY A 367 -2.76 19.61 10.05
N TYR A 368 -3.87 19.08 9.47
CA TYR A 368 -4.15 17.64 9.30
C TYR A 368 -4.45 17.35 7.84
N GLY A 369 -4.29 16.07 7.42
CA GLY A 369 -4.66 15.66 6.07
C GLY A 369 -6.17 15.50 5.98
N HIS A 370 -6.84 16.39 5.22
CA HIS A 370 -8.27 16.38 5.01
C HIS A 370 -8.64 16.50 3.54
N LEU A 371 -9.88 16.12 3.20
CA LEU A 371 -10.43 16.27 1.86
C LEU A 371 -11.13 17.62 1.70
N TYR A 372 -10.92 18.20 0.53
CA TYR A 372 -11.50 19.47 0.09
C TYR A 372 -12.10 19.27 -1.31
N LEU A 373 -13.20 19.96 -1.59
CA LEU A 373 -13.77 20.08 -2.93
C LEU A 373 -13.42 21.46 -3.48
N ARG A 374 -12.81 21.50 -4.68
CA ARG A 374 -12.58 22.71 -5.45
C ARG A 374 -13.56 22.75 -6.60
N SER A 375 -14.43 23.77 -6.64
CA SER A 375 -15.34 23.98 -7.76
C SER A 375 -14.60 24.48 -9.00
N LEU A 376 -15.23 24.46 -10.17
CA LEU A 376 -14.71 25.05 -11.41
C LEU A 376 -14.36 26.53 -11.26
N ALA A 377 -15.15 27.28 -10.48
CA ALA A 377 -14.87 28.69 -10.16
C ALA A 377 -13.69 28.88 -9.18
N GLY A 378 -13.05 27.81 -8.74
CA GLY A 378 -11.90 27.88 -7.84
C GLY A 378 -12.24 27.99 -6.35
N LYS A 379 -13.52 27.93 -5.96
CA LYS A 379 -13.95 27.96 -4.55
C LYS A 379 -13.66 26.62 -3.88
N TRP A 380 -13.08 26.67 -2.67
CA TRP A 380 -12.81 25.52 -1.84
C TRP A 380 -13.89 25.30 -0.78
N THR A 381 -14.32 24.05 -0.60
CA THR A 381 -15.18 23.59 0.48
C THR A 381 -14.47 22.45 1.20
N GLN A 382 -14.27 22.56 2.51
CA GLN A 382 -13.68 21.50 3.31
C GLN A 382 -14.71 20.40 3.57
N LEU A 383 -14.41 19.16 3.16
CA LEU A 383 -15.31 18.01 3.27
C LEU A 383 -15.14 17.23 4.57
N THR A 384 -13.93 17.26 5.14
CA THR A 384 -13.61 16.61 6.42
C THR A 384 -12.75 17.54 7.26
N LYS A 385 -12.90 17.52 8.58
CA LYS A 385 -12.12 18.37 9.51
C LYS A 385 -11.91 17.70 10.86
N GLY A 386 -11.01 18.25 11.68
CA GLY A 386 -10.76 17.81 13.06
C GLY A 386 -9.33 17.33 13.31
N PRO A 387 -8.99 16.92 14.54
CA PRO A 387 -7.63 16.53 14.94
C PRO A 387 -7.30 15.07 14.57
N TRP A 388 -7.58 14.67 13.34
CA TRP A 388 -7.37 13.33 12.78
C TRP A 388 -6.92 13.43 11.32
N VAL A 389 -6.58 12.32 10.69
CA VAL A 389 -6.01 12.30 9.33
C VAL A 389 -6.84 11.42 8.42
N VAL A 390 -7.18 11.91 7.23
CA VAL A 390 -7.57 11.09 6.07
C VAL A 390 -6.31 10.40 5.56
N THR A 391 -6.34 9.08 5.53
CA THR A 391 -5.22 8.23 5.10
C THR A 391 -5.34 7.73 3.67
N GLY A 392 -6.50 7.90 3.05
CA GLY A 392 -6.73 7.52 1.66
C GLY A 392 -8.12 7.91 1.15
N LEU A 393 -8.20 8.32 -0.11
CA LEU A 393 -9.45 8.46 -0.88
C LEU A 393 -9.73 7.11 -1.56
N VAL A 394 -10.75 6.39 -1.10
CA VAL A 394 -11.04 5.02 -1.55
C VAL A 394 -11.87 5.00 -2.82
N GLY A 395 -12.84 5.90 -2.93
CA GLY A 395 -13.71 5.98 -4.10
C GLY A 395 -14.72 7.12 -4.00
N VAL A 396 -15.39 7.38 -5.12
CA VAL A 396 -16.44 8.40 -5.23
C VAL A 396 -17.61 7.82 -6.02
N ASP A 397 -18.78 7.80 -5.43
CA ASP A 397 -20.06 7.57 -6.10
C ASP A 397 -20.63 8.95 -6.50
N GLU A 398 -20.27 9.40 -7.71
CA GLU A 398 -20.68 10.72 -8.20
C GLU A 398 -22.20 10.84 -8.35
N ALA A 399 -22.88 9.73 -8.69
CA ALA A 399 -24.34 9.74 -8.85
C ALA A 399 -25.06 10.03 -7.53
N LYS A 400 -24.50 9.57 -6.41
CA LYS A 400 -25.02 9.83 -5.06
C LYS A 400 -24.35 11.01 -4.37
N GLY A 401 -23.32 11.60 -4.97
CA GLY A 401 -22.50 12.63 -4.34
C GLY A 401 -21.80 12.14 -3.07
N ARG A 402 -21.40 10.85 -3.01
CA ARG A 402 -20.83 10.21 -1.84
C ARG A 402 -19.36 9.86 -2.04
N ILE A 403 -18.54 10.25 -1.08
CA ILE A 403 -17.11 9.98 -1.03
C ILE A 403 -16.85 8.90 0.02
N TYR A 404 -15.98 7.95 -0.31
CA TYR A 404 -15.46 6.93 0.59
C TYR A 404 -13.98 7.17 0.84
N LEU A 405 -13.60 7.11 2.12
CA LEU A 405 -12.24 7.43 2.56
C LEU A 405 -11.81 6.54 3.71
N THR A 406 -10.52 6.36 3.87
CA THR A 406 -9.95 5.80 5.10
C THR A 406 -9.37 6.90 5.98
N GLY A 407 -9.37 6.67 7.28
CA GLY A 407 -8.85 7.66 8.24
C GLY A 407 -8.80 7.16 9.67
N THR A 408 -8.29 8.03 10.57
CA THR A 408 -8.01 7.74 11.97
C THR A 408 -8.94 8.49 12.93
N LYS A 409 -10.17 8.83 12.49
CA LYS A 409 -11.08 9.70 13.23
C LYS A 409 -11.47 9.14 14.61
N ASP A 410 -11.73 7.84 14.71
CA ASP A 410 -12.23 7.22 15.94
C ASP A 410 -11.10 6.77 16.89
N ASP A 411 -9.95 6.37 16.34
CA ASP A 411 -8.75 5.99 17.10
C ASP A 411 -7.51 6.22 16.23
N VAL A 412 -6.49 6.87 16.76
CA VAL A 412 -5.23 7.17 16.05
C VAL A 412 -4.42 5.91 15.73
N LEU A 413 -4.66 4.79 16.43
CA LEU A 413 -3.98 3.50 16.21
C LEU A 413 -4.77 2.56 15.30
N GLU A 414 -5.98 2.96 14.88
CA GLU A 414 -6.86 2.21 14.00
C GLU A 414 -7.11 3.00 12.72
N GLN A 415 -7.25 2.30 11.62
CA GLN A 415 -7.68 2.89 10.35
C GLN A 415 -9.04 2.32 9.99
N HIS A 416 -9.99 3.19 9.74
CA HIS A 416 -11.35 2.83 9.39
C HIS A 416 -11.77 3.38 8.04
N LEU A 417 -12.70 2.67 7.39
CA LEU A 417 -13.42 3.16 6.21
C LEU A 417 -14.61 4.01 6.67
N TYR A 418 -14.75 5.18 6.05
CA TYR A 418 -15.84 6.13 6.26
C TYR A 418 -16.49 6.52 4.94
N SER A 419 -17.72 6.98 5.02
CA SER A 419 -18.36 7.74 3.95
C SER A 419 -18.70 9.16 4.41
N VAL A 420 -18.71 10.11 3.46
CA VAL A 420 -19.17 11.49 3.63
C VAL A 420 -19.91 11.92 2.36
N ASP A 421 -21.04 12.59 2.51
CA ASP A 421 -21.76 13.15 1.36
C ASP A 421 -21.23 14.56 1.04
N ILE A 422 -21.03 14.87 -0.23
CA ILE A 422 -20.55 16.18 -0.71
C ILE A 422 -21.49 17.29 -0.24
N GLY A 423 -22.81 17.04 -0.26
CA GLY A 423 -23.82 17.99 0.18
C GLY A 423 -23.94 18.15 1.71
N ARG A 424 -23.28 17.28 2.49
CA ARG A 424 -23.25 17.35 3.96
C ARG A 424 -21.82 17.16 4.48
N PRO A 425 -20.94 18.16 4.26
CA PRO A 425 -19.54 18.09 4.69
C PRO A 425 -19.43 17.81 6.19
N ASP A 426 -18.37 17.08 6.57
CA ASP A 426 -17.99 16.72 7.95
C ASP A 426 -18.98 15.80 8.70
N VAL A 427 -20.03 15.31 8.04
CA VAL A 427 -20.92 14.29 8.59
C VAL A 427 -20.45 12.91 8.10
N LEU A 428 -19.51 12.31 8.85
CA LEU A 428 -18.93 11.02 8.48
C LEU A 428 -19.67 9.86 9.12
N THR A 429 -19.90 8.82 8.31
CA THR A 429 -20.40 7.52 8.78
C THR A 429 -19.25 6.50 8.71
N ARG A 430 -18.91 5.85 9.85
CA ARG A 430 -17.95 4.76 9.85
C ARG A 430 -18.58 3.48 9.31
N LEU A 431 -17.88 2.79 8.40
CA LEU A 431 -18.35 1.58 7.71
C LEU A 431 -17.66 0.29 8.20
N THR A 432 -16.63 0.39 9.04
CA THR A 432 -15.87 -0.75 9.57
C THR A 432 -15.94 -0.84 11.09
N GLU A 433 -15.76 -2.05 11.61
CA GLU A 433 -15.80 -2.34 13.06
C GLU A 433 -14.59 -1.77 13.79
N ARG A 434 -14.79 -1.33 15.05
CA ARG A 434 -13.69 -0.94 15.97
C ARG A 434 -12.84 -2.14 16.35
N GLY A 435 -11.61 -1.88 16.79
CA GLY A 435 -10.66 -2.91 17.19
C GLY A 435 -9.89 -3.52 16.01
N TRP A 436 -10.01 -2.92 14.81
CA TRP A 436 -9.36 -3.37 13.59
C TRP A 436 -8.67 -2.22 12.86
N THR A 437 -7.54 -2.53 12.22
CA THR A 437 -6.95 -1.66 11.20
C THR A 437 -7.37 -2.19 9.83
N ASN A 438 -7.96 -1.33 9.01
CA ASN A 438 -8.56 -1.70 7.74
C ASN A 438 -7.85 -1.02 6.57
N ILE A 439 -7.71 -1.74 5.46
CA ILE A 439 -7.37 -1.21 4.13
C ILE A 439 -8.55 -1.53 3.24
N ALA A 440 -9.01 -0.58 2.46
CA ALA A 440 -10.15 -0.76 1.57
C ALA A 440 -9.79 -0.33 0.15
N SER A 441 -10.29 -1.08 -0.83
CA SER A 441 -10.35 -0.70 -2.24
C SER A 441 -11.78 -0.83 -2.73
N MET A 442 -12.16 0.01 -3.69
CA MET A 442 -13.49 0.05 -4.27
C MET A 442 -13.44 -0.37 -5.74
N ASP A 443 -14.49 -1.02 -6.22
CA ASP A 443 -14.62 -1.32 -7.65
C ASP A 443 -14.88 -0.06 -8.48
N GLY A 444 -14.65 -0.14 -9.79
CA GLY A 444 -14.85 0.99 -10.70
C GLY A 444 -16.31 1.48 -10.80
N ALA A 445 -17.26 0.62 -10.48
CA ALA A 445 -18.69 0.94 -10.45
C ALA A 445 -19.16 1.59 -9.13
N ALA A 446 -18.27 1.79 -8.18
CA ALA A 446 -18.54 2.28 -6.83
C ALA A 446 -19.63 1.49 -6.10
N SER A 447 -19.66 0.17 -6.27
CA SER A 447 -20.71 -0.72 -5.79
C SER A 447 -20.29 -1.62 -4.62
N ARG A 448 -19.01 -1.94 -4.50
CA ARG A 448 -18.49 -2.90 -3.52
C ARG A 448 -17.08 -2.52 -3.06
N PHE A 449 -16.72 -3.02 -1.88
CA PHE A 449 -15.37 -2.93 -1.32
C PHE A 449 -14.73 -4.30 -1.17
N ILE A 450 -13.43 -4.36 -1.45
CA ILE A 450 -12.54 -5.37 -0.90
C ILE A 450 -11.91 -4.74 0.34
N ILE A 451 -12.14 -5.35 1.50
CA ILE A 451 -11.59 -4.87 2.77
C ILE A 451 -10.62 -5.90 3.32
N SER A 452 -9.39 -5.47 3.56
CA SER A 452 -8.38 -6.20 4.30
C SER A 452 -8.30 -5.64 5.71
N ARG A 453 -8.47 -6.49 6.74
CA ARG A 453 -8.40 -6.06 8.13
C ARG A 453 -7.49 -6.94 8.97
N SER A 454 -6.85 -6.38 9.96
CA SER A 454 -6.08 -7.12 10.96
C SER A 454 -6.10 -6.41 12.31
N ASN A 455 -5.76 -7.15 13.37
CA ASN A 455 -5.45 -6.55 14.66
C ASN A 455 -4.27 -7.27 15.32
N ALA A 456 -3.86 -6.86 16.52
CA ALA A 456 -2.68 -7.40 17.18
C ALA A 456 -2.77 -8.91 17.48
N GLY A 457 -3.98 -9.44 17.60
CA GLY A 457 -4.25 -10.87 17.86
C GLY A 457 -4.65 -11.68 16.63
N GLN A 458 -4.96 -11.04 15.50
CA GLN A 458 -5.51 -11.68 14.32
C GLN A 458 -4.77 -11.24 13.06
N PRO A 459 -4.14 -12.15 12.29
CA PRO A 459 -3.55 -11.85 11.00
C PRO A 459 -4.61 -11.40 9.99
N THR A 460 -4.13 -10.86 8.86
CA THR A 460 -4.99 -10.26 7.85
C THR A 460 -6.10 -11.19 7.40
N GLN A 461 -7.33 -10.67 7.48
CA GLN A 461 -8.55 -11.22 6.92
C GLN A 461 -8.96 -10.36 5.73
N VAL A 462 -9.50 -10.97 4.68
CA VAL A 462 -9.96 -10.26 3.47
C VAL A 462 -11.41 -10.63 3.19
N TYR A 463 -12.27 -9.63 2.97
CA TYR A 463 -13.68 -9.84 2.67
C TYR A 463 -14.23 -8.85 1.66
N LEU A 464 -15.30 -9.24 0.99
CA LEU A 464 -16.12 -8.40 0.14
C LEU A 464 -17.22 -7.72 0.99
N ALA A 465 -17.43 -6.43 0.77
CA ALA A 465 -18.47 -5.66 1.46
C ALA A 465 -19.30 -4.82 0.48
N ASP A 466 -20.54 -4.52 0.88
CA ASP A 466 -21.37 -3.53 0.19
C ASP A 466 -20.95 -2.09 0.55
N THR A 467 -21.61 -1.11 -0.07
CA THR A 467 -21.32 0.31 0.13
C THR A 467 -21.71 0.85 1.52
N ASN A 468 -22.42 0.07 2.33
CA ASN A 468 -22.72 0.37 3.73
C ASN A 468 -21.73 -0.30 4.70
N GLY A 469 -20.72 -1.03 4.17
CA GLY A 469 -19.73 -1.73 4.97
C GLY A 469 -20.16 -3.10 5.48
N LYS A 470 -21.37 -3.58 5.10
CA LYS A 470 -21.85 -4.92 5.45
C LYS A 470 -21.03 -5.95 4.69
N ARG A 471 -20.39 -6.88 5.43
CA ARG A 471 -19.69 -8.00 4.83
C ARG A 471 -20.66 -8.90 4.07
N LEU A 472 -20.37 -9.13 2.79
CA LEU A 472 -21.10 -10.01 1.90
C LEU A 472 -20.55 -11.44 1.99
N GLU A 473 -19.21 -11.58 1.87
CA GLU A 473 -18.54 -12.87 1.96
C GLU A 473 -17.08 -12.74 2.41
N TRP A 474 -16.50 -13.83 2.91
CA TRP A 474 -15.08 -13.96 3.15
C TRP A 474 -14.34 -14.37 1.88
N ILE A 475 -13.37 -13.56 1.46
CA ILE A 475 -12.38 -13.94 0.44
C ILE A 475 -11.31 -14.82 1.09
N ASN A 476 -10.86 -14.40 2.28
CA ASN A 476 -9.96 -15.15 3.14
C ASN A 476 -10.25 -14.80 4.60
N GLU A 477 -10.95 -15.68 5.30
CA GLU A 477 -11.26 -15.46 6.72
C GLU A 477 -10.02 -15.54 7.59
N ASN A 478 -9.07 -16.42 7.27
CA ASN A 478 -7.78 -16.56 7.94
C ASN A 478 -7.86 -16.58 9.49
N ALA A 479 -8.95 -17.13 10.03
CA ALA A 479 -9.16 -17.19 11.47
C ALA A 479 -8.17 -18.14 12.13
N ILE A 480 -7.58 -17.77 13.28
CA ILE A 480 -6.68 -18.61 14.05
C ILE A 480 -7.52 -19.67 14.79
N ARG A 481 -7.73 -20.82 14.15
CA ARG A 481 -8.46 -21.98 14.64
C ARG A 481 -7.68 -23.27 14.33
N PRO A 482 -8.09 -24.48 14.80
CA PRO A 482 -7.42 -25.73 14.43
C PRO A 482 -7.17 -25.82 12.93
N GLY A 483 -5.93 -26.15 12.54
CA GLY A 483 -5.47 -26.16 11.15
C GLY A 483 -4.76 -24.87 10.69
N HIS A 484 -4.94 -23.74 11.38
CA HIS A 484 -4.17 -22.54 11.07
C HIS A 484 -2.70 -22.69 11.54
N PRO A 485 -1.69 -22.29 10.73
CA PRO A 485 -0.26 -22.49 11.05
C PRO A 485 0.19 -21.91 12.39
N TYR A 486 -0.48 -20.88 12.89
CA TYR A 486 -0.18 -20.30 14.20
C TYR A 486 -0.93 -20.91 15.37
N TYR A 487 -1.99 -21.66 15.13
CA TYR A 487 -2.84 -22.20 16.19
C TYR A 487 -2.07 -22.97 17.30
N PRO A 488 -1.07 -23.84 16.99
CA PRO A 488 -0.30 -24.54 18.02
C PRO A 488 0.46 -23.61 18.97
N TYR A 489 0.72 -22.38 18.57
CA TYR A 489 1.48 -21.38 19.36
C TYR A 489 0.58 -20.36 20.06
N LEU A 490 -0.73 -20.44 19.89
CA LEU A 490 -1.67 -19.44 20.40
C LEU A 490 -1.66 -19.36 21.92
N ALA A 491 -1.53 -20.49 22.62
CA ALA A 491 -1.48 -20.54 24.08
C ALA A 491 -0.24 -19.84 24.69
N SER A 492 0.85 -19.72 23.90
CA SER A 492 2.07 -18.99 24.31
C SER A 492 2.10 -17.54 23.80
N HIS A 493 1.08 -17.12 23.06
CA HIS A 493 1.01 -15.77 22.50
C HIS A 493 0.89 -14.72 23.61
N GLN A 494 1.82 -13.76 23.60
CA GLN A 494 1.79 -12.64 24.52
C GLN A 494 1.04 -11.46 23.87
N PRO A 495 -0.01 -10.93 24.50
CA PRO A 495 -0.77 -9.83 23.93
C PRO A 495 0.06 -8.55 23.85
N THR A 496 -0.07 -7.82 22.74
CA THR A 496 0.52 -6.50 22.59
C THR A 496 -0.23 -5.50 23.48
N LYS A 497 0.51 -4.77 24.29
CA LYS A 497 0.00 -3.68 25.13
C LYS A 497 0.24 -2.35 24.40
N PHE A 498 -0.72 -1.44 24.50
CA PHE A 498 -0.64 -0.11 23.92
C PHE A 498 -0.77 0.96 25.01
N GLY A 499 -0.15 2.12 24.78
CA GLY A 499 -0.28 3.23 25.69
C GLY A 499 0.28 4.51 25.11
N THR A 500 0.28 5.54 25.92
CA THR A 500 0.78 6.88 25.56
C THR A 500 1.78 7.40 26.57
N ILE A 501 2.61 8.33 26.11
CA ILE A 501 3.53 9.09 26.93
C ILE A 501 3.60 10.53 26.42
N LYS A 502 3.75 11.49 27.33
CA LYS A 502 4.00 12.87 26.96
C LYS A 502 5.48 13.11 26.68
N ALA A 503 5.79 13.67 25.52
CA ALA A 503 7.11 14.19 25.23
C ALA A 503 7.36 15.50 26.01
N LYS A 504 8.63 15.96 26.09
CA LYS A 504 9.00 17.19 26.78
C LYS A 504 8.25 18.44 26.30
N ASP A 505 7.84 18.45 25.05
CA ASP A 505 7.09 19.53 24.43
C ASP A 505 5.56 19.40 24.57
N GLY A 506 5.08 18.43 25.36
CA GLY A 506 3.67 18.15 25.58
C GLY A 506 3.01 17.28 24.51
N SER A 507 3.73 16.92 23.42
CA SER A 507 3.19 16.06 22.38
C SER A 507 2.89 14.66 22.94
N THR A 508 1.78 14.05 22.47
CA THR A 508 1.47 12.67 22.81
C THR A 508 2.23 11.73 21.88
N LEU A 509 3.00 10.83 22.43
CA LEU A 509 3.65 9.72 21.74
C LEU A 509 2.90 8.45 22.06
N TYR A 510 2.73 7.59 21.08
CA TYR A 510 2.10 6.29 21.23
C TYR A 510 3.16 5.20 21.26
N TRP A 511 2.97 4.20 22.11
CA TRP A 511 3.85 3.06 22.21
C TRP A 511 3.07 1.75 22.18
N GLU A 512 3.73 0.69 21.73
CA GLU A 512 3.32 -0.69 21.89
C GLU A 512 4.41 -1.48 22.60
N MET A 513 4.04 -2.51 23.34
CA MET A 513 4.97 -3.37 24.06
C MET A 513 4.43 -4.80 24.16
N ILE A 514 5.31 -5.76 23.95
CA ILE A 514 5.08 -7.18 24.23
C ILE A 514 6.01 -7.56 25.39
N THR A 515 5.46 -8.20 26.41
CA THR A 515 6.24 -8.63 27.58
C THR A 515 6.04 -10.12 27.82
N PRO A 516 7.04 -10.84 28.35
CA PRO A 516 6.77 -12.14 28.97
C PRO A 516 5.86 -11.95 30.18
N PRO A 517 5.35 -13.04 30.80
CA PRO A 517 4.74 -12.94 32.12
C PRO A 517 5.72 -12.29 33.09
N LEU A 518 5.33 -11.14 33.66
CA LEU A 518 6.22 -10.35 34.53
C LEU A 518 6.15 -10.87 35.95
N VAL A 519 7.32 -11.09 36.55
CA VAL A 519 7.46 -11.47 37.97
C VAL A 519 7.80 -10.20 38.76
N PRO A 520 7.07 -9.87 39.84
CA PRO A 520 7.37 -8.69 40.66
C PRO A 520 8.83 -8.70 41.15
N GLY A 521 9.49 -7.55 41.08
CA GLY A 521 10.90 -7.40 41.49
C GLY A 521 11.94 -7.89 40.48
N LYS A 522 11.57 -8.73 39.49
CA LYS A 522 12.49 -9.19 38.45
C LYS A 522 12.68 -8.10 37.38
N LYS A 523 13.93 -7.91 36.93
CA LYS A 523 14.29 -7.06 35.80
C LYS A 523 14.38 -7.90 34.53
N TYR A 524 13.98 -7.30 33.40
CA TYR A 524 13.96 -7.92 32.08
C TYR A 524 14.76 -7.07 31.09
N PRO A 525 15.52 -7.68 30.17
CA PRO A 525 16.11 -6.95 29.07
C PRO A 525 15.01 -6.37 28.18
N VAL A 526 15.23 -5.18 27.63
CA VAL A 526 14.31 -4.50 26.72
C VAL A 526 14.96 -4.30 25.37
N PHE A 527 14.30 -4.79 24.32
CA PHE A 527 14.62 -4.45 22.94
C PHE A 527 13.71 -3.27 22.54
N PHE A 528 14.31 -2.11 22.33
CA PHE A 528 13.60 -0.91 21.94
C PHE A 528 13.79 -0.66 20.44
N GLU A 529 12.71 -0.73 19.70
CA GLU A 529 12.67 -0.51 18.24
C GLU A 529 12.04 0.84 17.93
N HIS A 530 12.72 1.66 17.15
CA HIS A 530 12.18 2.93 16.66
C HIS A 530 12.74 3.25 15.29
N TYR A 531 11.94 3.97 14.48
CA TYR A 531 12.38 4.55 13.23
C TYR A 531 12.65 6.04 13.44
N GLY A 532 13.86 6.49 13.16
CA GLY A 532 14.29 7.87 13.42
C GLY A 532 13.94 8.88 12.35
N GLY A 533 13.48 8.44 11.17
CA GLY A 533 13.11 9.28 10.05
C GLY A 533 11.68 9.80 10.10
N PRO A 534 11.37 10.89 9.37
CA PRO A 534 10.00 11.36 9.17
C PRO A 534 9.23 10.48 8.18
N GLY A 535 7.91 10.66 8.10
CA GLY A 535 7.05 9.99 7.14
C GLY A 535 6.57 8.60 7.57
N THR A 536 6.42 7.74 6.56
CA THR A 536 5.91 6.39 6.72
C THR A 536 6.86 5.50 7.48
N GLY A 537 7.19 4.90 8.06
CA GLY A 537 8.06 4.00 8.77
C GLY A 537 7.25 3.23 9.80
N GLN A 538 7.89 2.80 10.83
CA GLN A 538 7.27 1.97 11.82
C GLN A 538 6.29 2.79 12.70
N GLN A 539 5.01 2.80 12.32
CA GLN A 539 3.96 3.39 13.13
C GLN A 539 3.47 2.38 14.17
N VAL A 540 3.11 2.88 15.34
CA VAL A 540 2.35 2.10 16.31
C VAL A 540 0.92 2.01 15.79
N THR A 541 0.46 0.82 15.46
CA THR A 541 -0.90 0.55 15.02
C THR A 541 -1.45 -0.71 15.71
N ARG A 542 -2.76 -0.84 15.77
CA ARG A 542 -3.39 -2.06 16.28
C ARG A 542 -3.36 -3.22 15.26
N GLY A 543 -2.79 -3.01 14.06
CA GLY A 543 -2.67 -4.05 13.05
C GLY A 543 -1.72 -5.19 13.44
N TRP A 544 -1.77 -6.25 12.66
CA TRP A 544 -0.91 -7.43 12.83
C TRP A 544 0.56 -7.09 12.57
N GLN A 545 1.45 -7.44 13.50
CA GLN A 545 2.86 -7.03 13.48
C GLN A 545 3.86 -8.19 13.22
N GLY A 546 3.38 -9.38 12.84
CA GLY A 546 4.25 -10.53 12.60
C GLY A 546 4.76 -11.23 13.86
N ARG A 547 5.63 -12.24 13.70
CA ARG A 547 5.97 -13.26 14.72
C ARG A 547 7.33 -13.13 15.37
N CYS A 548 8.28 -12.42 14.76
CA CYS A 548 9.63 -12.32 15.32
C CYS A 548 9.64 -11.77 16.75
N ARG A 549 8.73 -10.87 17.06
CA ARG A 549 8.57 -10.27 18.39
C ARG A 549 8.11 -11.25 19.45
N THR A 550 7.28 -12.23 19.08
CA THR A 550 6.81 -13.27 20.02
C THR A 550 7.94 -14.14 20.53
N ILE A 551 8.96 -14.45 19.68
CA ILE A 551 10.12 -15.23 20.11
C ILE A 551 10.95 -14.47 21.14
N TRP A 552 11.17 -13.18 20.95
CA TRP A 552 11.95 -12.39 21.88
C TRP A 552 11.28 -12.34 23.26
N SER A 553 9.97 -12.11 23.30
CA SER A 553 9.22 -12.11 24.56
C SER A 553 9.19 -13.48 25.22
N ALA A 554 9.12 -14.56 24.45
CA ALA A 554 9.22 -15.94 24.95
C ALA A 554 10.58 -16.27 25.57
N LYS A 555 11.66 -15.57 25.19
CA LYS A 555 13.00 -15.65 25.79
C LYS A 555 13.19 -14.70 26.99
N ALA A 556 12.09 -14.26 27.61
CA ALA A 556 12.07 -13.38 28.78
C ALA A 556 12.62 -11.95 28.54
N GLY A 557 12.48 -11.43 27.31
CA GLY A 557 12.76 -10.04 26.95
C GLY A 557 11.49 -9.23 26.69
N CYS A 558 11.57 -7.91 26.85
CA CYS A 558 10.50 -7.00 26.48
C CYS A 558 10.82 -6.35 25.13
N ILE A 559 9.84 -6.24 24.23
CA ILE A 559 9.94 -5.45 23.00
C ILE A 559 9.06 -4.24 23.15
N SER A 560 9.62 -3.05 22.87
CA SER A 560 8.88 -1.79 22.88
C SER A 560 9.11 -1.03 21.58
N ARG A 561 8.04 -0.45 21.06
CA ARG A 561 8.07 0.47 19.92
C ARG A 561 7.36 1.76 20.27
N SER A 562 7.84 2.87 19.76
CA SER A 562 7.17 4.16 19.93
C SER A 562 7.03 4.91 18.61
N THR A 563 5.96 5.69 18.49
CA THR A 563 5.80 6.65 17.41
C THR A 563 6.62 7.88 17.71
N ILE A 564 7.42 8.31 16.75
CA ILE A 564 8.16 9.56 16.83
C ILE A 564 7.29 10.68 16.22
N ALA A 565 7.32 11.86 16.85
CA ALA A 565 6.69 13.05 16.29
C ALA A 565 7.24 13.32 14.87
N GLY A 566 6.37 13.51 13.88
CA GLY A 566 6.76 13.72 12.49
C GLY A 566 6.24 12.70 11.50
N ARG A 567 5.44 11.72 11.94
CA ARG A 567 4.90 10.68 11.06
C ARG A 567 3.57 11.03 10.42
N THR A 568 3.21 10.28 9.37
CA THR A 568 2.05 10.50 8.49
C THR A 568 0.70 10.57 9.20
N THR A 569 0.54 9.90 10.35
CA THR A 569 -0.67 9.96 11.16
C THR A 569 -0.70 11.10 12.16
N ALA A 570 0.43 11.84 12.29
CA ALA A 570 0.52 13.00 13.15
C ALA A 570 0.23 14.28 12.37
N ALA A 571 -0.25 15.29 13.07
CA ALA A 571 -0.51 16.58 12.47
C ALA A 571 0.74 17.22 11.84
N ARG A 572 0.54 18.08 10.86
CA ARG A 572 1.58 18.88 10.20
C ARG A 572 2.52 19.58 11.21
N ARG A 573 2.01 19.97 12.37
CA ARG A 573 2.82 20.54 13.46
C ARG A 573 3.92 19.63 13.97
N SER A 574 3.71 18.32 14.01
CA SER A 574 4.73 17.38 14.46
C SER A 574 5.84 17.18 13.42
N ARG A 575 5.52 17.33 12.13
CA ARG A 575 6.49 17.30 11.03
C ARG A 575 7.35 18.56 10.97
N THR A 576 6.76 19.72 11.27
CA THR A 576 7.50 20.99 11.37
C THR A 576 8.68 20.90 12.33
N ARG A 577 8.62 20.02 13.33
CA ARG A 577 9.69 19.82 14.33
C ARG A 577 10.79 18.88 13.87
N SER A 578 10.55 18.03 12.87
CA SER A 578 11.56 17.07 12.41
C SER A 578 12.64 17.67 11.50
N ILE A 579 12.43 18.89 10.97
CA ILE A 579 13.38 19.59 10.11
C ILE A 579 14.45 20.36 10.90
N THR A 580 14.27 20.64 12.19
CA THR A 580 15.27 21.33 13.00
C THR A 580 16.44 20.42 13.39
N PRO A 581 17.71 20.88 13.49
CA PRO A 581 18.92 20.11 13.19
C PRO A 581 18.91 18.71 13.78
N TRP A 582 18.99 17.75 12.91
CA TRP A 582 18.92 16.31 13.12
C TRP A 582 19.81 15.79 14.26
N ALA A 583 21.00 16.38 14.43
CA ALA A 583 21.97 15.98 15.44
C ALA A 583 21.54 16.30 16.89
N ARG A 584 20.79 17.38 17.13
CA ARG A 584 20.36 17.77 18.49
C ARG A 584 19.09 17.06 18.94
N TRP A 585 18.31 16.53 18.01
CA TRP A 585 17.01 15.91 18.30
C TRP A 585 17.13 14.43 18.68
N ARG A 586 18.13 13.72 18.12
CA ARG A 586 18.38 12.30 18.46
C ARG A 586 18.60 12.07 19.96
N SER A 587 19.22 13.01 20.64
CA SER A 587 19.52 12.88 22.07
C SER A 587 18.37 13.29 23.00
N ARG A 588 17.38 14.05 22.49
CA ARG A 588 16.32 14.62 23.35
C ARG A 588 14.99 13.86 23.37
N THR A 589 14.66 13.10 22.31
CA THR A 589 13.37 12.39 22.23
C THR A 589 13.41 10.93 22.67
N SER A 590 14.59 10.33 22.77
CA SER A 590 14.74 8.98 23.33
C SER A 590 14.61 8.93 24.86
N TRP A 591 14.81 10.05 25.55
CA TRP A 591 14.84 10.13 27.01
C TRP A 591 13.49 9.89 27.73
N PRO A 592 12.35 10.39 27.27
CA PRO A 592 11.08 10.14 27.95
C PRO A 592 10.63 8.67 27.93
N VAL A 593 10.94 7.95 26.86
CA VAL A 593 10.58 6.52 26.73
C VAL A 593 11.41 5.67 27.69
N LEU A 594 12.67 6.03 27.88
CA LEU A 594 13.54 5.38 28.89
C LEU A 594 13.07 5.61 30.34
N THR A 595 12.35 6.70 30.60
CA THR A 595 11.88 7.04 31.94
C THR A 595 10.67 6.19 32.37
N ILE A 596 9.84 5.68 31.43
CA ILE A 596 8.76 4.72 31.76
C ILE A 596 9.31 3.38 32.26
N SER A 597 10.51 2.98 31.80
CA SER A 597 11.18 1.76 32.22
C SER A 597 12.10 1.98 33.45
N SER A 598 11.81 2.97 34.31
CA SER A 598 12.66 3.31 35.47
C SER A 598 12.98 2.11 36.41
N ARG A 599 12.24 1.01 36.29
CA ARG A 599 12.56 -0.27 36.94
C ARG A 599 13.58 -1.13 36.17
N CYS A 600 14.00 -0.73 34.95
CA CYS A 600 14.98 -1.47 34.11
C CYS A 600 16.34 -0.77 34.02
N ARG A 601 16.62 0.29 34.78
CA ARG A 601 17.76 1.21 34.60
C ARG A 601 19.18 0.66 34.78
N SER A 602 19.37 -0.49 35.35
CA SER A 602 20.74 -0.89 35.77
C SER A 602 21.52 -1.73 34.79
N TRP A 603 20.94 -2.10 33.63
CA TRP A 603 21.60 -3.04 32.72
C TRP A 603 22.31 -2.40 31.51
N MET A 604 21.96 -1.17 31.13
CA MET A 604 22.56 -0.50 29.97
C MET A 604 23.97 0.07 30.20
N ALA A 605 24.45 0.14 31.46
CA ALA A 605 25.71 0.81 31.77
C ALA A 605 26.97 -0.02 31.53
N THR A 606 26.89 -1.31 31.27
CA THR A 606 28.07 -2.19 31.33
C THR A 606 28.45 -2.97 30.06
N LYS A 607 27.71 -2.92 28.98
CA LYS A 607 28.14 -3.57 27.71
C LYS A 607 27.68 -2.80 26.46
N SER A 608 28.44 -1.80 26.08
CA SER A 608 28.40 -1.17 24.77
C SER A 608 29.17 -2.01 23.74
N ARG A 609 28.47 -2.80 22.95
CA ARG A 609 28.89 -3.18 21.62
C ARG A 609 27.70 -2.98 20.67
N PRO A 610 27.89 -2.28 19.54
CA PRO A 610 26.80 -2.07 18.59
C PRO A 610 26.53 -3.34 17.80
N MET A 611 25.43 -4.02 18.10
CA MET A 611 24.76 -4.89 17.13
C MET A 611 23.71 -4.06 16.43
N VAL A 612 24.16 -3.26 15.49
CA VAL A 612 23.33 -2.43 14.62
C VAL A 612 23.04 -3.20 13.34
N GLY A 613 21.78 -3.31 13.02
CA GLY A 613 21.26 -3.62 11.69
C GLY A 613 21.41 -5.09 11.30
N ARG A 614 20.32 -5.79 11.21
CA ARG A 614 19.98 -6.89 10.29
C ARG A 614 18.88 -7.85 10.77
N MET A 615 18.24 -7.61 11.92
CA MET A 615 17.03 -8.41 12.24
C MET A 615 15.71 -7.75 11.80
N ALA A 616 15.69 -6.46 11.57
CA ALA A 616 14.47 -5.76 11.18
C ALA A 616 14.08 -5.99 9.71
N ASP A 617 15.05 -6.13 8.81
CA ASP A 617 14.78 -6.31 7.38
C ASP A 617 14.41 -7.75 7.00
N THR A 618 14.72 -8.72 7.83
CA THR A 618 14.42 -10.14 7.57
C THR A 618 13.05 -10.58 8.12
N CYS A 619 12.38 -9.72 8.89
CA CYS A 619 11.05 -9.99 9.44
C CYS A 619 9.90 -9.29 8.70
N ARG A 620 10.17 -8.69 7.53
CA ARG A 620 9.15 -8.12 6.64
C ARG A 620 8.67 -9.11 5.61
#